data_13768ac2e7ed685c52c129a1f2b34da5
#
_entry.id   13768ac2e7ed685c52c129a1f2b34da5
#
_cell.length_a   1.000
_cell.length_b   1.000
_cell.length_c   1.000
_cell.angle_alpha   90.00
_cell.angle_beta   90.00
_cell.angle_gamma   90.00
#
_symmetry.space_group_name_H-M   'P 1'
#
loop_
_entity.id
_entity.type
_entity.pdbx_description
1 polymer ?
#
loop_
_entity_poly.entity_id
_entity_poly.type
_entity_poly.pdbx_seq_one_letter_code
_entity_poly.pdbx_strand_id
1 'polypeptide(L)' 'MFTVKGVDPSGRAMSFACGTDEQAMEKTWELQRRGFRDVMVVNPSGRVYGAAAFERTLDIDWD' A
#
# COMPACT_ATOMS: atom_id res chain seq x y z
N MET A 1 7.41 -7.25 -8.13
CA MET A 1 6.65 -7.45 -6.88
C MET A 1 6.52 -6.14 -6.13
N PHE A 2 5.38 -5.90 -5.55
CA PHE A 2 5.11 -4.69 -4.77
C PHE A 2 5.23 -5.02 -3.29
N THR A 3 5.64 -4.03 -2.49
CA THR A 3 5.66 -4.16 -1.04
C THR A 3 4.81 -3.06 -0.43
N VAL A 4 3.86 -3.44 0.43
CA VAL A 4 3.03 -2.48 1.14
C VAL A 4 3.52 -2.42 2.58
N LYS A 5 3.82 -1.22 3.06
CA LYS A 5 4.35 -1.00 4.41
C LYS A 5 3.40 -0.13 5.20
N GLY A 6 3.39 -0.32 6.50
CA GLY A 6 2.60 0.54 7.38
C GLY A 6 2.95 0.27 8.83
N VAL A 7 2.47 1.16 9.70
CA VAL A 7 2.64 1.02 11.15
C VAL A 7 1.28 0.66 11.73
N ASP A 8 1.21 -0.48 12.43
CA ASP A 8 -0.06 -0.94 12.99
C ASP A 8 -0.47 -0.08 14.20
N PRO A 9 -1.70 -0.25 14.70
CA PRO A 9 -2.17 0.56 15.83
C PRO A 9 -1.33 0.41 17.09
N SER A 10 -0.57 -0.67 17.22
CA SER A 10 0.30 -0.88 18.38
C SER A 10 1.68 -0.24 18.19
N GLY A 11 1.95 0.37 17.04
CA GLY A 11 3.22 1.02 16.76
C GLY A 11 4.26 0.12 16.11
N ARG A 12 3.86 -1.05 15.64
CA ARG A 12 4.77 -2.01 15.02
C ARG A 12 4.82 -1.80 13.50
N ALA A 13 6.02 -1.66 12.95
CA ALA A 13 6.19 -1.54 11.51
C ALA A 13 6.03 -2.91 10.85
N MET A 14 5.20 -2.98 9.80
CA MET A 14 4.92 -4.22 9.10
C MET A 14 5.03 -4.00 7.60
N SER A 15 5.36 -5.07 6.86
CA SER A 15 5.40 -5.02 5.40
C SER A 15 4.82 -6.30 4.82
N PHE A 16 4.22 -6.16 3.66
CA PHE A 16 3.50 -7.25 2.99
C PHE A 16 3.87 -7.26 1.52
N ALA A 17 4.19 -8.45 0.99
CA ALA A 17 4.50 -8.61 -0.41
C ALA A 17 3.22 -8.83 -1.22
N CYS A 18 3.10 -8.13 -2.34
CA CYS A 18 1.95 -8.27 -3.24
C CYS A 18 2.45 -8.49 -4.66
N GLY A 19 1.80 -9.39 -5.39
CA GLY A 19 2.24 -9.76 -6.73
C GLY A 19 1.85 -8.78 -7.81
N THR A 20 0.77 -8.01 -7.61
CA THR A 20 0.27 -7.07 -8.61
C THR A 20 -0.04 -5.73 -7.97
N ASP A 21 -0.19 -4.71 -8.81
CA ASP A 21 -0.56 -3.38 -8.34
C ASP A 21 -1.97 -3.37 -7.74
N GLU A 22 -2.90 -4.14 -8.30
CA GLU A 22 -4.24 -4.26 -7.73
C GLU A 22 -4.20 -4.85 -6.33
N GLN A 23 -3.41 -5.91 -6.14
CA GLN A 23 -3.25 -6.53 -4.83
C GLN A 23 -2.62 -5.56 -3.83
N ALA A 24 -1.65 -4.78 -4.28
CA ALA A 24 -1.01 -3.77 -3.44
C ALA A 24 -2.03 -2.71 -3.01
N MET A 25 -2.90 -2.27 -3.93
CA MET A 25 -3.91 -1.28 -3.59
C MET A 25 -4.94 -1.83 -2.61
N GLU A 26 -5.39 -3.07 -2.83
CA GLU A 26 -6.32 -3.70 -1.92
C GLU A 26 -5.72 -3.85 -0.52
N LYS A 27 -4.45 -4.25 -0.44
CA LYS A 27 -3.77 -4.35 0.84
C LYS A 27 -3.67 -2.99 1.53
N THR A 28 -3.39 -1.94 0.76
CA THR A 28 -3.32 -0.59 1.29
C THR A 28 -4.65 -0.19 1.94
N TRP A 29 -5.77 -0.43 1.26
CA TRP A 29 -7.09 -0.13 1.81
C TRP A 29 -7.39 -0.95 3.05
N GLU A 30 -7.01 -2.24 3.03
CA GLU A 30 -7.21 -3.11 4.18
C GLU A 30 -6.47 -2.59 5.41
N LEU A 31 -5.21 -2.20 5.24
CA LEU A 31 -4.41 -1.69 6.35
C LEU A 31 -4.97 -0.37 6.88
N GLN A 32 -5.41 0.50 6.00
CA GLN A 32 -6.00 1.77 6.42
C GLN A 32 -7.27 1.53 7.23
N ARG A 33 -8.11 0.58 6.83
CA ARG A 33 -9.31 0.24 7.59
C ARG A 33 -9.00 -0.33 8.95
N ARG A 34 -7.84 -0.99 9.10
CA ARG A 34 -7.40 -1.56 10.37
C ARG A 34 -6.71 -0.54 11.28
N GLY A 35 -6.60 0.71 10.84
CA GLY A 35 -6.00 1.75 11.65
C GLY A 35 -4.50 1.89 11.49
N PHE A 36 -3.91 1.28 10.47
CA PHE A 36 -2.49 1.44 10.18
C PHE A 36 -2.20 2.88 9.77
N ARG A 37 -1.00 3.35 10.10
CA ARG A 37 -0.53 4.70 9.76
C ARG A 37 0.66 4.59 8.82
N ASP A 38 0.95 5.69 8.13
CA ASP A 38 2.12 5.80 7.25
C ASP A 38 2.14 4.67 6.22
N VAL A 39 0.97 4.32 5.68
CA VAL A 39 0.85 3.24 4.70
C VAL A 39 1.47 3.70 3.38
N MET A 40 2.43 2.93 2.90
CA MET A 40 3.18 3.24 1.69
C MET A 40 3.33 2.01 0.82
N VAL A 41 3.54 2.24 -0.47
CA VAL A 41 3.74 1.16 -1.44
C VAL A 41 5.08 1.35 -2.12
N VAL A 42 5.87 0.28 -2.18
CA VAL A 42 7.13 0.26 -2.91
C VAL A 42 6.92 -0.56 -4.17
N ASN A 43 7.17 0.03 -5.34
CA ASN A 43 6.98 -0.67 -6.60
C ASN A 43 8.20 -1.54 -6.94
N PRO A 44 8.11 -2.38 -8.00
CA PRO A 44 9.22 -3.28 -8.34
C PRO A 44 10.54 -2.56 -8.68
N SER A 45 10.48 -1.30 -9.08
CA SER A 45 11.69 -0.53 -9.36
C SER A 45 12.28 0.14 -8.12
N GLY A 46 11.65 -0.04 -6.95
CA GLY A 46 12.13 0.51 -5.69
C GLY A 46 11.61 1.89 -5.35
N ARG A 47 10.70 2.43 -6.15
CA ARG A 47 10.12 3.75 -5.87
C ARG A 47 9.04 3.63 -4.81
N VAL A 48 9.01 4.58 -3.89
CA VAL A 48 8.07 4.59 -2.76
C VAL A 48 6.96 5.61 -3.03
N TYR A 49 5.72 5.18 -2.81
CA TYR A 49 4.53 6.04 -2.97
C TYR A 49 3.72 6.02 -1.68
N GLY A 50 3.18 7.17 -1.29
CA GLY A 50 2.13 7.19 -0.28
C GLY A 50 0.87 6.55 -0.86
N ALA A 51 -0.08 6.17 0.01
CA ALA A 51 -1.29 5.46 -0.43
C ALA A 51 -2.07 6.24 -1.49
N ALA A 52 -2.29 7.54 -1.27
CA ALA A 52 -3.05 8.36 -2.21
C ALA A 52 -2.30 8.54 -3.53
N ALA A 53 -0.98 8.72 -3.47
CA ALA A 53 -0.17 8.87 -4.68
C ALA A 53 -0.16 7.57 -5.49
N PHE A 54 -0.09 6.43 -4.82
CA PHE A 54 -0.11 5.15 -5.51
C PHE A 54 -1.45 4.91 -6.22
N GLU A 55 -2.54 5.25 -5.56
CA GLU A 55 -3.87 5.13 -6.16
C GLU A 55 -3.97 5.92 -7.46
N ARG A 56 -3.36 7.11 -7.51
CA ARG A 56 -3.37 7.93 -8.71
C ARG A 56 -2.56 7.33 -9.86
N THR A 57 -1.55 6.52 -9.56
CA THR A 57 -0.69 5.94 -10.59
C THR A 57 -1.34 4.75 -11.29
N LEU A 58 -2.38 4.17 -10.71
CA LEU A 58 -2.96 2.93 -11.22
C LEU A 58 -3.84 3.11 -12.45
N ASP A 59 -4.31 4.31 -12.70
CA ASP A 59 -5.18 4.59 -13.85
C ASP A 59 -6.33 3.59 -13.93
N ILE A 60 -6.90 3.25 -12.76
CA ILE A 60 -8.00 2.30 -12.64
C ILE A 60 -9.28 3.06 -12.39
N ASP A 61 -10.34 2.61 -13.06
CA ASP A 61 -11.67 3.18 -12.88
C ASP A 61 -12.35 2.45 -11.72
N TRP A 62 -12.51 3.14 -10.61
CA TRP A 62 -13.04 2.54 -9.38
C TRP A 62 -14.54 2.78 -9.19
N ASP A 63 -15.30 2.79 -10.21
CA ASP A 63 -16.75 2.99 -10.12
C ASP A 63 -17.46 1.93 -9.30
#